data_79e6b1578c8dd6dcbaecf18145bf2aea
#
_entry.id   79e6b1578c8dd6dcbaecf18145bf2aea
#
_cell.length_a   1.000
_cell.length_b   1.000
_cell.length_c   1.000
_cell.angle_alpha   90.00
_cell.angle_beta   90.00
_cell.angle_gamma   90.00
#
_symmetry.space_group_name_H-M   'P 1'
#
loop_
_entity.id
_entity.type
_entity.pdbx_description
1 polymer ?
#
loop_
_entity_poly.entity_id
_entity_poly.type
_entity_poly.pdbx_seq_one_letter_code
_entity_poly.pdbx_strand_id
1 'polypeptide(L)'
;MTFSFHHHLRDGDYVVNLVMAAAIEELGLKDLTIAATSLGSAHDPIADYIEQGKVVGIQTSGIRGRMGEVVSAGKLKTPAVIRSHGGRPRAIEAGEVHIDIAFVAAPTSDCVGNCRGVGGKSDCGSLGYAMTDTKYADHVVVVTDCLVDFPNFPAS
;
A
#
# COMPACT_ATOMS: atom_id res chain seq x y z
N MET A 1 8.28 4.57 -10.59
CA MET A 1 7.40 3.41 -10.36
C MET A 1 6.57 3.65 -9.11
N THR A 2 5.26 3.39 -9.16
CA THR A 2 4.33 3.62 -8.05
C THR A 2 3.89 2.30 -7.45
N PHE A 3 4.19 2.09 -6.17
CA PHE A 3 3.68 0.97 -5.39
C PHE A 3 2.47 1.42 -4.57
N SER A 4 1.37 0.70 -4.73
CA SER A 4 0.18 0.92 -3.95
C SER A 4 0.09 -0.09 -2.82
N PHE A 5 -0.33 0.39 -1.67
CA PHE A 5 -0.51 -0.44 -0.48
C PHE A 5 -1.90 -0.26 0.08
N HIS A 6 -2.55 -1.38 0.27
CA HIS A 6 -3.80 -1.43 1.00
C HIS A 6 -3.63 -2.33 2.20
N HIS A 7 -3.70 -1.76 3.37
CA HIS A 7 -3.43 -2.42 4.64
C HIS A 7 -4.51 -2.09 5.67
N HIS A 8 -4.78 -3.04 6.54
CA HIS A 8 -5.84 -2.93 7.54
C HIS A 8 -5.31 -2.75 8.95
N LEU A 9 -4.11 -3.24 9.21
CA LEU A 9 -3.46 -3.20 10.51
C LEU A 9 -2.59 -1.96 10.62
N ARG A 10 -3.11 -0.90 11.22
CA ARG A 10 -2.46 0.43 11.23
C ARG A 10 -1.10 0.42 11.92
N ASP A 11 -1.01 -0.13 13.11
CA ASP A 11 0.21 -0.10 13.92
C ASP A 11 0.94 -1.45 13.99
N GLY A 12 0.48 -2.46 13.29
CA GLY A 12 1.11 -3.78 13.20
C GLY A 12 1.31 -4.23 11.76
N ASP A 13 1.05 -3.34 10.80
CA ASP A 13 1.22 -3.65 9.40
C ASP A 13 2.64 -3.32 8.94
N TYR A 14 3.40 -4.37 8.66
CA TYR A 14 4.78 -4.26 8.18
C TYR A 14 4.92 -4.53 6.68
N VAL A 15 3.83 -4.76 5.95
CA VAL A 15 3.87 -5.08 4.50
C VAL A 15 4.56 -3.97 3.72
N VAL A 16 4.23 -2.71 4.01
CA VAL A 16 4.87 -1.55 3.37
C VAL A 16 6.38 -1.58 3.60
N ASN A 17 6.80 -1.76 4.86
CA ASN A 17 8.21 -1.77 5.23
C ASN A 17 8.97 -2.91 4.56
N LEU A 18 8.41 -4.12 4.59
CA LEU A 18 9.03 -5.30 4.00
C LEU A 18 9.19 -5.18 2.49
N VAL A 19 8.13 -4.74 1.81
CA VAL A 19 8.16 -4.56 0.35
C VAL A 19 9.14 -3.46 -0.06
N MET A 20 9.11 -2.32 0.65
CA MET A 20 10.01 -1.21 0.35
C MET A 20 11.47 -1.57 0.63
N ALA A 21 11.76 -2.30 1.71
CA ALA A 21 13.10 -2.79 1.99
C ALA A 21 13.58 -3.74 0.89
N ALA A 22 12.80 -4.76 0.53
CA ALA A 22 13.16 -5.69 -0.54
C ALA A 22 13.36 -4.97 -1.89
N ALA A 23 12.47 -4.06 -2.25
CA ALA A 23 12.58 -3.31 -3.49
C ALA A 23 13.85 -2.44 -3.55
N ILE A 24 14.21 -1.80 -2.46
CA ILE A 24 15.31 -0.83 -2.43
C ILE A 24 16.64 -1.52 -2.13
N GLU A 25 16.68 -2.41 -1.12
CA GLU A 25 17.93 -2.99 -0.62
C GLU A 25 18.36 -4.22 -1.41
N GLU A 26 17.42 -5.08 -1.80
CA GLU A 26 17.73 -6.31 -2.53
C GLU A 26 17.70 -6.10 -4.05
N LEU A 27 16.70 -5.37 -4.58
CA LEU A 27 16.53 -5.17 -6.01
C LEU A 27 17.16 -3.85 -6.51
N GLY A 28 17.64 -2.97 -5.63
CA GLY A 28 18.29 -1.72 -5.99
C GLY A 28 17.37 -0.70 -6.67
N LEU A 29 16.05 -0.81 -6.48
CA LEU A 29 15.11 0.12 -7.09
C LEU A 29 15.21 1.51 -6.46
N LYS A 30 14.91 2.51 -7.25
CA LYS A 30 14.94 3.94 -6.87
C LYS A 30 13.86 4.71 -7.60
N ASP A 31 13.71 5.98 -7.23
CA ASP A 31 12.67 6.87 -7.77
C ASP A 31 11.26 6.27 -7.57
N LEU A 32 11.02 5.70 -6.39
CA LEU A 32 9.76 5.06 -6.05
C LEU A 32 8.75 6.07 -5.51
N THR A 33 7.49 5.88 -5.85
CA THR A 33 6.33 6.58 -5.27
C THR A 33 5.49 5.61 -4.47
N ILE A 34 5.12 5.99 -3.26
CA ILE A 34 4.23 5.21 -2.39
C ILE A 34 2.82 5.80 -2.49
N ALA A 35 1.87 4.97 -2.91
CA ALA A 35 0.44 5.29 -2.90
C ALA A 35 -0.25 4.44 -1.84
N ALA A 36 -0.37 4.93 -0.62
CA ALA A 36 -0.97 4.22 0.51
C ALA A 36 -2.17 4.96 1.07
N THR A 37 -3.11 4.23 1.67
CA THR A 37 -4.29 4.84 2.28
C THR A 37 -3.91 5.78 3.42
N SER A 38 -3.00 5.35 4.29
CA SER A 38 -2.41 6.19 5.35
C SER A 38 -1.04 5.66 5.75
N LEU A 39 -0.18 6.53 6.22
CA LEU A 39 1.16 6.20 6.68
C LEU A 39 1.33 6.69 8.13
N GLY A 40 1.45 5.76 9.05
CA GLY A 40 1.61 6.01 10.48
C GLY A 40 3.05 5.78 10.95
N SER A 41 3.27 5.85 12.27
CA SER A 41 4.58 5.65 12.89
C SER A 41 5.16 4.24 12.67
N ALA A 42 4.33 3.24 12.44
CA ALA A 42 4.81 1.92 12.02
C ALA A 42 5.67 1.96 10.74
N HIS A 43 5.49 2.98 9.92
CA HIS A 43 6.20 3.16 8.65
C HIS A 43 7.39 4.13 8.74
N ASP A 44 7.76 4.58 9.94
CA ASP A 44 8.88 5.51 10.15
C ASP A 44 10.23 5.06 9.55
N PRO A 45 10.57 3.76 9.44
CA PRO A 45 11.77 3.33 8.72
C PRO A 45 11.86 3.80 7.27
N ILE A 46 10.72 4.05 6.61
CA ILE A 46 10.69 4.53 5.22
C ILE A 46 11.22 5.98 5.10
N ALA A 47 11.21 6.73 6.19
CA ALA A 47 11.78 8.08 6.21
C ALA A 47 13.26 8.10 5.76
N ASP A 48 14.03 7.05 6.10
CA ASP A 48 15.43 6.93 5.66
C ASP A 48 15.53 6.83 4.13
N TYR A 49 14.62 6.13 3.49
CA TYR A 49 14.59 6.02 2.02
C TYR A 49 14.18 7.33 1.33
N ILE A 50 13.37 8.16 1.99
CA ILE A 50 13.07 9.51 1.52
C ILE A 50 14.33 10.38 1.60
N GLU A 51 15.02 10.37 2.74
CA GLU A 51 16.27 11.14 2.95
C GLU A 51 17.38 10.71 2.00
N GLN A 52 17.42 9.43 1.63
CA GLN A 52 18.34 8.87 0.63
C GLN A 52 17.91 9.14 -0.81
N GLY A 53 16.74 9.76 -1.04
CA GLY A 53 16.20 10.00 -2.38
C GLY A 53 15.76 8.75 -3.14
N LYS A 54 15.55 7.63 -2.46
CA LYS A 54 15.04 6.38 -3.04
C LYS A 54 13.52 6.42 -3.22
N VAL A 55 12.82 7.00 -2.23
CA VAL A 55 11.40 7.33 -2.29
C VAL A 55 11.30 8.81 -2.63
N VAL A 56 10.69 9.11 -3.78
CA VAL A 56 10.63 10.45 -4.35
C VAL A 56 9.25 11.07 -4.30
N GLY A 57 8.21 10.28 -4.09
CA GLY A 57 6.82 10.73 -4.06
C GLY A 57 5.97 9.97 -3.05
N ILE A 58 4.98 10.65 -2.49
CA ILE A 58 3.97 10.05 -1.61
C ILE A 58 2.59 10.54 -2.02
N GLN A 59 1.66 9.61 -2.13
CA GLN A 59 0.23 9.85 -2.34
C GLN A 59 -0.56 9.11 -1.26
N THR A 60 -1.24 9.84 -0.39
CA THR A 60 -1.89 9.24 0.79
C THR A 60 -3.08 10.09 1.24
N SER A 61 -3.88 9.59 2.18
CA SER A 61 -4.89 10.40 2.86
C SER A 61 -4.41 10.94 4.21
N GLY A 62 -3.25 10.50 4.67
CA GLY A 62 -2.64 11.00 5.91
C GLY A 62 -1.24 10.45 6.12
N ILE A 63 -0.39 11.27 6.71
CA ILE A 63 0.98 10.92 7.05
C ILE A 63 1.28 11.42 8.47
N ARG A 64 1.97 10.62 9.27
CA ARG A 64 2.30 10.90 10.67
C ARG A 64 3.70 10.41 11.00
N GLY A 65 4.13 10.69 12.25
CA GLY A 65 5.44 10.25 12.74
C GLY A 65 6.61 10.89 12.00
N ARG A 66 7.76 10.25 12.05
CA ARG A 66 8.99 10.72 11.42
C ARG A 66 8.83 10.93 9.91
N MET A 67 8.05 10.08 9.23
CA MET A 67 7.76 10.31 7.80
C MET A 67 7.09 11.67 7.57
N GLY A 68 6.12 12.04 8.42
CA GLY A 68 5.46 13.34 8.34
C GLY A 68 6.43 14.51 8.55
N GLU A 69 7.37 14.37 9.47
CA GLU A 69 8.41 15.37 9.75
C GLU A 69 9.34 15.55 8.54
N VAL A 70 9.85 14.45 7.99
CA VAL A 70 10.75 14.45 6.83
C VAL A 70 10.06 15.05 5.59
N VAL A 71 8.81 14.69 5.34
CA VAL A 71 8.02 15.27 4.25
C VAL A 71 7.76 16.75 4.45
N SER A 72 7.40 17.16 5.67
CA SER A 72 7.17 18.59 6.01
C SER A 72 8.44 19.42 5.92
N ALA A 73 9.60 18.79 6.15
CA ALA A 73 10.91 19.41 5.95
C ALA A 73 11.32 19.52 4.47
N GLY A 74 10.47 19.12 3.53
CA GLY A 74 10.73 19.24 2.09
C GLY A 74 11.76 18.26 1.54
N LYS A 75 11.92 17.09 2.14
CA LYS A 75 12.90 16.08 1.71
C LYS A 75 12.43 15.22 0.53
N LEU A 76 11.14 15.23 0.20
CA LEU A 76 10.67 14.57 -1.02
C LEU A 76 11.06 15.35 -2.26
N LYS A 77 11.41 14.63 -3.32
CA LYS A 77 11.73 15.20 -4.63
C LYS A 77 10.49 15.83 -5.31
N THR A 78 9.31 15.26 -5.06
CA THR A 78 8.04 15.78 -5.53
C THR A 78 7.13 16.09 -4.34
N PRO A 79 6.23 17.08 -4.44
CA PRO A 79 5.29 17.34 -3.35
C PRO A 79 4.44 16.10 -2.99
N ALA A 80 4.26 15.87 -1.69
CA ALA A 80 3.31 14.86 -1.24
C ALA A 80 1.88 15.27 -1.63
N VAL A 81 1.11 14.32 -2.11
CA VAL A 81 -0.30 14.56 -2.47
C VAL A 81 -1.21 13.92 -1.45
N ILE A 82 -1.96 14.74 -0.75
CA ILE A 82 -2.93 14.29 0.26
C ILE A 82 -4.34 14.34 -0.35
N ARG A 83 -5.02 13.21 -0.34
CA ARG A 83 -6.40 13.08 -0.84
C ARG A 83 -7.32 12.55 0.26
N SER A 84 -8.59 12.90 0.18
CA SER A 84 -9.61 12.25 1.00
C SER A 84 -9.72 10.76 0.65
N HIS A 85 -10.34 9.97 1.53
CA HIS A 85 -10.56 8.55 1.27
C HIS A 85 -11.29 8.31 -0.06
N GLY A 86 -12.38 9.01 -0.35
CA GLY A 86 -13.06 8.90 -1.64
C GLY A 86 -12.29 9.53 -2.81
N GLY A 87 -11.45 10.52 -2.54
CA GLY A 87 -10.62 11.16 -3.56
C GLY A 87 -9.53 10.27 -4.11
N ARG A 88 -9.02 9.32 -3.31
CA ARG A 88 -7.98 8.38 -3.75
C ARG A 88 -8.48 7.41 -4.83
N PRO A 89 -9.54 6.60 -4.62
CA PRO A 89 -10.07 5.72 -5.66
C PRO A 89 -10.51 6.49 -6.89
N ARG A 90 -11.17 7.63 -6.73
CA ARG A 90 -11.52 8.49 -7.88
C ARG A 90 -10.29 8.86 -8.71
N ALA A 91 -9.20 9.25 -8.07
CA ALA A 91 -7.98 9.65 -8.78
C ALA A 91 -7.32 8.49 -9.53
N ILE A 92 -7.41 7.27 -8.98
CA ILE A 92 -6.94 6.04 -9.65
C ILE A 92 -7.84 5.73 -10.86
N GLU A 93 -9.16 5.74 -10.68
CA GLU A 93 -10.12 5.49 -11.74
C GLU A 93 -10.05 6.53 -12.88
N ALA A 94 -9.74 7.77 -12.55
CA ALA A 94 -9.57 8.85 -13.51
C ALA A 94 -8.19 8.87 -14.19
N GLY A 95 -7.28 7.95 -13.84
CA GLY A 95 -5.92 7.92 -14.38
C GLY A 95 -4.99 9.03 -13.88
N GLU A 96 -5.41 9.78 -12.84
CA GLU A 96 -4.55 10.80 -12.20
C GLU A 96 -3.44 10.14 -11.35
N VAL A 97 -3.67 8.91 -10.92
CA VAL A 97 -2.72 8.08 -10.19
C VAL A 97 -2.59 6.76 -10.93
N HIS A 98 -1.46 6.54 -11.55
CA HIS A 98 -1.09 5.25 -12.12
C HIS A 98 -0.43 4.39 -11.05
N ILE A 99 -0.80 3.12 -10.98
CA ILE A 99 -0.24 2.12 -10.06
C ILE A 99 0.45 1.03 -10.88
N ASP A 100 1.75 0.92 -10.73
CA ASP A 100 2.51 -0.15 -11.38
C ASP A 100 2.28 -1.49 -10.66
N ILE A 101 2.36 -1.49 -9.33
CA ILE A 101 2.14 -2.71 -8.53
C ILE A 101 1.27 -2.37 -7.31
N ALA A 102 0.17 -3.10 -7.15
CA ALA A 102 -0.67 -3.05 -5.96
C ALA A 102 -0.36 -4.22 -5.01
N PHE A 103 0.02 -3.92 -3.78
CA PHE A 103 0.20 -4.89 -2.71
C PHE A 103 -1.04 -4.89 -1.82
N VAL A 104 -1.78 -5.98 -1.81
CA VAL A 104 -3.03 -6.14 -1.07
C VAL A 104 -2.85 -7.16 0.04
N ALA A 105 -2.83 -6.69 1.27
CA ALA A 105 -2.85 -7.57 2.43
C ALA A 105 -4.30 -7.99 2.72
N ALA A 106 -4.54 -9.28 2.78
CA ALA A 106 -5.86 -9.85 3.03
C ALA A 106 -5.80 -11.01 4.04
N PRO A 107 -6.78 -11.11 4.97
CA PRO A 107 -6.86 -12.21 5.93
C PRO A 107 -6.90 -13.59 5.29
N THR A 108 -7.55 -13.73 4.15
CA THR A 108 -7.56 -14.96 3.36
C THR A 108 -7.46 -14.67 1.87
N SER A 109 -6.81 -15.57 1.14
CA SER A 109 -6.80 -15.58 -0.33
C SER A 109 -6.74 -17.01 -0.85
N ASP A 110 -7.25 -17.23 -2.05
CA ASP A 110 -7.00 -18.47 -2.79
C ASP A 110 -5.85 -18.33 -3.79
N CYS A 111 -5.53 -19.41 -4.49
CA CYS A 111 -4.39 -19.48 -5.40
C CYS A 111 -4.52 -18.61 -6.66
N VAL A 112 -5.69 -18.03 -6.93
CA VAL A 112 -5.92 -17.11 -8.05
C VAL A 112 -6.16 -15.68 -7.60
N GLY A 113 -5.96 -15.39 -6.29
CA GLY A 113 -6.01 -14.04 -5.74
C GLY A 113 -7.40 -13.55 -5.33
N ASN A 114 -8.40 -14.42 -5.20
CA ASN A 114 -9.68 -14.02 -4.60
C ASN A 114 -9.49 -13.77 -3.11
N CYS A 115 -9.54 -12.51 -2.72
CA CYS A 115 -9.28 -12.04 -1.37
C CYS A 115 -10.56 -11.85 -0.56
N ARG A 116 -10.50 -12.18 0.73
CA ARG A 116 -11.57 -11.84 1.69
C ARG A 116 -10.98 -11.17 2.93
N GLY A 117 -11.75 -10.28 3.51
CA GLY A 117 -11.39 -9.61 4.76
C GLY A 117 -11.77 -10.43 6.01
N VAL A 118 -12.12 -11.69 5.87
CA VAL A 118 -12.57 -12.57 6.96
C VAL A 118 -12.06 -14.01 6.76
N GLY A 119 -12.07 -14.77 7.84
CA GLY A 119 -11.71 -16.19 7.84
C GLY A 119 -10.23 -16.45 8.12
N GLY A 120 -9.46 -15.44 8.43
CA GLY A 120 -8.05 -15.54 8.80
C GLY A 120 -7.75 -15.01 10.19
N LYS A 121 -6.46 -14.90 10.53
CA LYS A 121 -6.03 -14.39 11.85
C LYS A 121 -6.24 -12.88 12.00
N SER A 122 -6.27 -12.16 10.90
CA SER A 122 -6.33 -10.70 10.85
C SER A 122 -7.62 -10.21 10.21
N ASP A 123 -8.74 -10.76 10.63
CA ASP A 123 -10.04 -10.38 10.12
C ASP A 123 -10.28 -8.87 10.25
N CYS A 124 -10.67 -8.24 9.15
CA CYS A 124 -10.82 -6.79 9.06
C CYS A 124 -12.16 -6.36 8.43
N GLY A 125 -12.97 -7.30 7.98
CA GLY A 125 -14.21 -7.01 7.28
C GLY A 125 -14.00 -6.60 5.82
N SER A 126 -14.66 -5.56 5.36
CA SER A 126 -14.55 -5.10 3.97
C SER A 126 -13.13 -4.67 3.61
N LEU A 127 -12.63 -5.13 2.47
CA LEU A 127 -11.34 -4.73 1.91
C LEU A 127 -11.38 -3.32 1.28
N GLY A 128 -12.56 -2.73 1.09
CA GLY A 128 -12.75 -1.33 0.72
C GLY A 128 -11.99 -0.92 -0.53
N TYR A 129 -11.06 0.00 -0.39
CA TYR A 129 -10.32 0.60 -1.51
C TYR A 129 -9.37 -0.36 -2.24
N ALA A 130 -9.07 -1.54 -1.68
CA ALA A 130 -8.30 -2.56 -2.37
C ALA A 130 -8.92 -2.94 -3.72
N MET A 131 -10.25 -2.88 -3.85
CA MET A 131 -10.95 -3.14 -5.11
C MET A 131 -10.48 -2.21 -6.24
N THR A 132 -10.31 -0.92 -5.95
CA THR A 132 -9.85 0.04 -6.96
C THR A 132 -8.40 -0.21 -7.32
N ASP A 133 -7.54 -0.44 -6.32
CA ASP A 133 -6.13 -0.72 -6.54
C ASP A 133 -5.95 -1.97 -7.41
N THR A 134 -6.65 -3.07 -7.08
CA THR A 134 -6.56 -4.32 -7.85
C THR A 134 -7.12 -4.22 -9.26
N LYS A 135 -8.10 -3.35 -9.48
CA LYS A 135 -8.73 -3.19 -10.79
C LYS A 135 -7.89 -2.37 -11.78
N TYR A 136 -7.12 -1.41 -11.27
CA TYR A 136 -6.44 -0.42 -12.09
C TYR A 136 -4.91 -0.48 -12.03
N ALA A 137 -4.32 -1.35 -11.22
CA ALA A 137 -2.89 -1.58 -11.21
C ALA A 137 -2.46 -2.47 -12.39
N ASP A 138 -1.24 -2.27 -12.87
CA ASP A 138 -0.67 -3.13 -13.91
C ASP A 138 -0.40 -4.56 -13.37
N HIS A 139 0.03 -4.63 -12.10
CA HIS A 139 0.27 -5.90 -11.40
C HIS A 139 -0.33 -5.87 -10.00
N VAL A 140 -0.80 -7.03 -9.54
CA VAL A 140 -1.36 -7.21 -8.19
C VAL A 140 -0.61 -8.32 -7.48
N VAL A 141 -0.15 -8.03 -6.28
CA VAL A 141 0.45 -8.99 -5.36
C VAL A 141 -0.43 -9.10 -4.12
N VAL A 142 -0.98 -10.28 -3.90
CA VAL A 142 -1.75 -10.56 -2.67
C VAL A 142 -0.83 -11.10 -1.60
N VAL A 143 -0.88 -10.49 -0.41
CA VAL A 143 -0.15 -10.92 0.78
C VAL A 143 -1.15 -11.49 1.77
N THR A 144 -1.01 -12.77 2.09
CA THR A 144 -1.89 -13.46 3.05
C THR A 144 -1.09 -14.47 3.87
N ASP A 145 -1.51 -14.71 5.09
CA ASP A 145 -1.01 -15.79 5.94
C ASP A 145 -1.98 -16.98 6.02
N CYS A 146 -3.08 -16.93 5.24
CA CYS A 146 -4.09 -17.97 5.18
C CYS A 146 -4.51 -18.22 3.73
N LEU A 147 -3.77 -19.11 3.05
CA LEU A 147 -4.16 -19.60 1.75
C LEU A 147 -5.27 -20.65 1.91
N VAL A 148 -6.37 -20.45 1.21
CA VAL A 148 -7.55 -21.33 1.25
C VAL A 148 -7.83 -21.96 -0.13
N ASP A 149 -8.67 -22.98 -0.15
CA ASP A 149 -9.08 -23.62 -1.40
C ASP A 149 -9.89 -22.66 -2.28
N PHE A 150 -9.70 -22.79 -3.59
CA PHE A 150 -10.51 -22.10 -4.59
C PHE A 150 -11.92 -22.74 -4.67
N PRO A 151 -12.99 -21.96 -4.77
CA PRO A 151 -13.04 -20.48 -4.77
C PRO A 151 -13.20 -19.90 -3.35
N ASN A 152 -12.45 -18.87 -3.03
CA ASN A 152 -12.58 -18.11 -1.79
C ASN A 152 -13.75 -17.12 -1.87
N PHE A 153 -14.97 -17.62 -1.96
CA PHE A 153 -16.19 -16.81 -1.98
C PHE A 153 -16.83 -16.68 -0.59
N PRO A 154 -17.63 -15.63 -0.34
CA PRO A 154 -18.47 -15.58 0.83
C PRO A 154 -19.33 -16.84 0.90
N ALA A 155 -19.35 -17.48 2.05
CA ALA A 155 -20.39 -18.49 2.31
C ALA A 155 -21.75 -17.78 2.17
N SER A 156 -22.60 -18.34 1.34
CA SER A 156 -23.98 -17.88 1.14
C SER A 156 -24.81 -18.02 2.42
#